data_038244284cf08c44b068f485c124bd91
#
_entry.id   038244284cf08c44b068f485c124bd91
#
_cell.length_a   1.000
_cell.length_b   1.000
_cell.length_c   1.000
_cell.angle_alpha   90.00
_cell.angle_beta   90.00
_cell.angle_gamma   90.00
#
_symmetry.space_group_name_H-M   'P 1'
#
loop_
_entity.id
_entity.type
_entity.pdbx_description
1 polymer ?
#
loop_
_entity_poly.entity_id
_entity_poly.type
_entity_poly.pdbx_seq_one_letter_code
_entity_poly.pdbx_strand_id
1 'polypeptide(L)'
;MSIFALQKIEAIKGKQEFDKLVVDGKCPFDEFENSLESQYKSELAGIYHYMQDVADLKSVPYAKFHFYDEGKNGVREFEFKSKHLRVYGITKSNGKIIITGGTKTKQGTEQNEFRKLKNLYLASLMRKK
;
A
#
# COMPACT_ATOMS: atom_id res chain seq x y z
N MET A 1 -21.72 2.95 7.37
CA MET A 1 -20.41 2.58 7.97
C MET A 1 -19.72 1.57 7.05
N SER A 2 -18.43 1.82 6.73
CA SER A 2 -17.71 0.95 5.81
C SER A 2 -17.27 -0.34 6.49
N ILE A 3 -17.25 -1.41 5.70
CA ILE A 3 -16.75 -2.72 6.12
C ILE A 3 -15.36 -2.91 5.51
N PHE A 4 -14.37 -3.16 6.34
CA PHE A 4 -12.97 -3.32 5.92
C PHE A 4 -12.54 -4.77 6.06
N ALA A 5 -11.73 -5.23 5.11
CA ALA A 5 -11.12 -6.54 5.14
C ALA A 5 -9.71 -6.44 4.57
N LEU A 6 -8.89 -7.46 4.84
CA LEU A 6 -7.56 -7.57 4.26
C LEU A 6 -7.53 -8.78 3.35
N GLN A 7 -6.94 -8.61 2.17
CA GLN A 7 -6.76 -9.68 1.21
C GLN A 7 -5.27 -9.86 0.96
N LYS A 8 -4.79 -11.08 1.12
CA LYS A 8 -3.38 -11.38 0.90
C LYS A 8 -2.97 -11.11 -0.55
N ILE A 9 -1.82 -10.46 -0.73
CA ILE A 9 -1.24 -10.32 -2.07
C ILE A 9 -0.50 -11.61 -2.39
N GLU A 10 -1.13 -12.48 -3.18
CA GLU A 10 -0.62 -13.83 -3.45
C GLU A 10 0.73 -13.84 -4.14
N ALA A 11 1.04 -12.79 -4.91
CA ALA A 11 2.30 -12.69 -5.63
C ALA A 11 3.51 -12.48 -4.70
N ILE A 12 3.27 -12.04 -3.45
CA ILE A 12 4.34 -11.76 -2.51
C ILE A 12 4.40 -12.85 -1.46
N LYS A 13 5.51 -13.58 -1.43
CA LYS A 13 5.73 -14.66 -0.46
C LYS A 13 7.12 -14.48 0.15
N GLY A 14 7.18 -14.12 1.41
CA GLY A 14 8.43 -13.87 2.11
C GLY A 14 8.26 -13.92 3.61
N LYS A 15 9.22 -13.36 4.32
CA LYS A 15 9.22 -13.36 5.79
C LYS A 15 8.17 -12.44 6.37
N GLN A 16 7.76 -11.41 5.63
CA GLN A 16 6.67 -10.53 6.02
C GLN A 16 5.48 -10.74 5.09
N GLU A 17 4.29 -10.56 5.64
CA GLU A 17 3.06 -10.65 4.85
C GLU A 17 2.78 -9.31 4.17
N PHE A 18 2.26 -9.36 2.95
CA PHE A 18 1.73 -8.19 2.26
C PHE A 18 0.26 -8.43 1.98
N ASP A 19 -0.58 -7.56 2.54
CA ASP A 19 -2.02 -7.57 2.30
C ASP A 19 -2.42 -6.31 1.57
N LYS A 20 -3.60 -6.33 0.95
CA LYS A 20 -4.20 -5.14 0.37
C LYS A 20 -5.55 -4.90 1.03
N LEU A 21 -5.91 -3.62 1.21
CA LEU A 21 -7.12 -3.24 1.90
C LEU A 21 -8.32 -3.36 0.98
N VAL A 22 -9.39 -3.97 1.50
CA VAL A 22 -10.68 -4.08 0.83
C VAL A 22 -11.68 -3.24 1.61
N VAL A 23 -12.42 -2.38 0.91
CA VAL A 23 -13.38 -1.45 1.50
C VAL A 23 -14.74 -1.70 0.85
N ASP A 24 -15.69 -2.18 1.63
CA ASP A 24 -17.05 -2.49 1.16
C ASP A 24 -17.03 -3.42 -0.07
N GLY A 25 -16.14 -4.42 -0.04
CA GLY A 25 -16.02 -5.40 -1.12
C GLY A 25 -15.18 -4.96 -2.31
N LYS A 26 -14.64 -3.74 -2.28
CA LYS A 26 -13.81 -3.21 -3.36
C LYS A 26 -12.39 -2.96 -2.87
N CYS A 27 -11.41 -3.27 -3.70
CA CYS A 27 -10.01 -3.07 -3.37
C CYS A 27 -9.46 -1.88 -4.16
N PRO A 28 -9.17 -0.75 -3.50
CA PRO A 28 -8.64 0.43 -4.21
C PRO A 28 -7.35 0.15 -4.97
N PHE A 29 -6.47 -0.70 -4.42
CA PHE A 29 -5.24 -1.03 -5.12
C PHE A 29 -5.51 -1.85 -6.40
N ASP A 30 -6.45 -2.81 -6.34
CA ASP A 30 -6.83 -3.56 -7.54
C ASP A 30 -7.43 -2.64 -8.60
N GLU A 31 -8.27 -1.69 -8.18
CA GLU A 31 -8.84 -0.73 -9.11
C GLU A 31 -7.76 0.12 -9.78
N PHE A 32 -6.78 0.57 -8.99
CA PHE A 32 -5.63 1.28 -9.52
C PHE A 32 -4.88 0.42 -10.55
N GLU A 33 -4.56 -0.82 -10.20
CA GLU A 33 -3.82 -1.71 -11.09
C GLU A 33 -4.59 -1.95 -12.39
N ASN A 34 -5.89 -2.20 -12.28
CA ASN A 34 -6.73 -2.48 -13.45
C ASN A 34 -6.92 -1.27 -14.36
N SER A 35 -6.81 -0.06 -13.81
CA SER A 35 -6.97 1.17 -14.57
C SER A 35 -5.68 1.63 -15.26
N LEU A 36 -4.54 1.01 -14.96
CA LEU A 36 -3.26 1.44 -15.52
C LEU A 36 -3.17 1.20 -17.02
N GLU A 37 -2.67 2.21 -17.71
CA GLU A 37 -2.32 2.04 -19.11
C GLU A 37 -1.19 1.02 -19.24
N SER A 38 -1.17 0.29 -20.35
CA SER A 38 -0.22 -0.82 -20.55
C SER A 38 1.24 -0.37 -20.42
N GLN A 39 1.54 0.88 -20.78
CA GLN A 39 2.90 1.41 -20.67
C GLN A 39 3.40 1.48 -19.22
N TYR A 40 2.49 1.53 -18.23
CA TYR A 40 2.87 1.60 -16.83
C TYR A 40 2.85 0.24 -16.12
N LYS A 41 2.39 -0.81 -16.79
CA LYS A 41 2.29 -2.12 -16.14
C LYS A 41 3.66 -2.71 -15.81
N SER A 42 4.68 -2.42 -16.63
CA SER A 42 6.04 -2.86 -16.33
C SER A 42 6.61 -2.13 -15.11
N GLU A 43 6.24 -0.85 -14.92
CA GLU A 43 6.65 -0.12 -13.72
C GLU A 43 6.03 -0.73 -12.47
N LEU A 44 4.75 -1.12 -12.54
CA LEU A 44 4.09 -1.75 -11.40
C LEU A 44 4.73 -3.11 -11.10
N ALA A 45 5.11 -3.87 -12.12
CA ALA A 45 5.83 -5.12 -11.91
C ALA A 45 7.15 -4.89 -11.15
N GLY A 46 7.84 -3.79 -11.45
CA GLY A 46 9.04 -3.39 -10.69
C GLY A 46 8.73 -3.07 -9.24
N ILE A 47 7.59 -2.43 -8.98
CA ILE A 47 7.17 -2.15 -7.61
C ILE A 47 6.87 -3.47 -6.87
N TYR A 48 6.22 -4.44 -7.51
CA TYR A 48 6.03 -5.76 -6.91
C TYR A 48 7.35 -6.43 -6.57
N HIS A 49 8.37 -6.24 -7.40
CA HIS A 49 9.70 -6.75 -7.11
C HIS A 49 10.27 -6.14 -5.83
N TYR A 50 10.11 -4.83 -5.65
CA TYR A 50 10.54 -4.16 -4.42
C TYR A 50 9.71 -4.62 -3.22
N MET A 51 8.42 -4.87 -3.39
CA MET A 51 7.60 -5.44 -2.32
C MET A 51 8.16 -6.79 -1.88
N GLN A 52 8.56 -7.63 -2.83
CA GLN A 52 9.16 -8.93 -2.51
C GLN A 52 10.45 -8.75 -1.74
N ASP A 53 11.31 -7.80 -2.14
CA ASP A 53 12.55 -7.54 -1.41
C ASP A 53 12.26 -7.09 0.02
N VAL A 54 11.28 -6.21 0.21
CA VAL A 54 10.87 -5.76 1.55
C VAL A 54 10.33 -6.93 2.36
N ALA A 55 9.52 -7.80 1.74
CA ALA A 55 8.96 -8.96 2.42
C ALA A 55 10.06 -9.93 2.87
N ASP A 56 11.16 -10.00 2.13
CA ASP A 56 12.32 -10.84 2.45
C ASP A 56 13.31 -10.14 3.37
N LEU A 57 12.98 -8.95 3.86
CA LEU A 57 13.84 -8.14 4.74
C LEU A 57 15.14 -7.70 4.06
N LYS A 58 15.12 -7.57 2.74
CA LYS A 58 16.24 -7.06 1.98
C LYS A 58 16.20 -5.54 1.92
N SER A 59 17.36 -4.91 1.78
CA SER A 59 17.45 -3.47 1.61
C SER A 59 16.87 -3.04 0.27
N VAL A 60 16.13 -1.93 0.28
CA VAL A 60 15.60 -1.31 -0.93
C VAL A 60 16.00 0.17 -0.89
N PRO A 61 16.48 0.74 -2.00
CA PRO A 61 16.88 2.15 -2.01
C PRO A 61 15.75 3.08 -1.56
N TYR A 62 16.10 4.11 -0.80
CA TYR A 62 15.14 5.10 -0.32
C TYR A 62 14.32 5.71 -1.46
N ALA A 63 14.93 5.90 -2.63
CA ALA A 63 14.24 6.45 -3.79
C ALA A 63 13.12 5.53 -4.31
N LYS A 64 13.11 4.25 -3.91
CA LYS A 64 12.11 3.28 -4.36
C LYS A 64 11.13 2.88 -3.28
N PHE A 65 11.53 2.98 -2.01
CA PHE A 65 10.68 2.63 -0.88
C PHE A 65 11.15 3.41 0.34
N HIS A 66 10.24 4.13 0.99
CA HIS A 66 10.57 4.82 2.23
C HIS A 66 9.34 4.99 3.12
N PHE A 67 9.61 5.19 4.40
CA PHE A 67 8.58 5.51 5.38
C PHE A 67 8.43 7.03 5.49
N TYR A 68 7.19 7.50 5.70
CA TYR A 68 6.92 8.93 5.83
C TYR A 68 7.17 9.46 7.23
N ASP A 69 6.72 8.74 8.25
CA ASP A 69 6.91 9.21 9.61
C ASP A 69 6.99 8.02 10.58
N GLU A 70 7.23 8.35 11.84
CA GLU A 70 7.36 7.35 12.90
C GLU A 70 6.05 6.66 13.22
N GLY A 71 4.94 7.24 12.77
CA GLY A 71 3.64 6.67 13.01
C GLY A 71 3.13 6.87 14.43
N LYS A 72 1.82 6.95 14.55
CA LYS A 72 1.14 6.95 15.84
C LYS A 72 0.66 5.53 16.11
N ASN A 73 0.72 5.12 17.37
CA ASN A 73 0.23 3.79 17.78
C ASN A 73 0.98 2.64 17.10
N GLY A 74 2.26 2.87 16.73
CA GLY A 74 3.07 1.85 16.10
C GLY A 74 2.81 1.62 14.63
N VAL A 75 1.95 2.43 14.00
CA VAL A 75 1.63 2.31 12.59
C VAL A 75 2.36 3.39 11.80
N ARG A 76 3.18 2.97 10.82
CA ARG A 76 3.93 3.88 9.96
C ARG A 76 3.37 3.87 8.55
N GLU A 77 3.36 5.03 7.92
CA GLU A 77 3.01 5.15 6.51
C GLU A 77 4.24 4.92 5.66
N PHE A 78 4.06 4.29 4.50
CA PHE A 78 5.16 4.09 3.56
C PHE A 78 4.69 4.31 2.12
N GLU A 79 5.68 4.42 1.24
CA GLU A 79 5.45 4.62 -0.18
C GLU A 79 6.45 3.80 -0.98
N PHE A 80 5.95 3.09 -2.01
CA PHE A 80 6.78 2.56 -3.10
C PHE A 80 6.71 3.51 -4.28
N LYS A 81 7.83 3.71 -4.96
CA LYS A 81 7.95 4.68 -6.04
C LYS A 81 8.56 4.06 -7.28
N SER A 82 8.03 4.43 -8.43
CA SER A 82 8.70 4.27 -9.72
C SER A 82 8.71 5.63 -10.40
N LYS A 83 9.15 5.70 -11.64
CA LYS A 83 9.23 6.99 -12.35
C LYS A 83 7.88 7.70 -12.38
N HIS A 84 6.79 6.97 -12.63
CA HIS A 84 5.46 7.56 -12.81
C HIS A 84 4.44 7.10 -11.77
N LEU A 85 4.74 6.08 -10.99
CA LEU A 85 3.75 5.48 -10.09
C LEU A 85 4.13 5.65 -8.63
N ARG A 86 3.09 5.66 -7.78
CA ARG A 86 3.22 5.67 -6.32
C ARG A 86 2.26 4.64 -5.74
N VAL A 87 2.73 3.87 -4.77
CA VAL A 87 1.90 2.90 -4.05
C VAL A 87 2.05 3.17 -2.57
N TYR A 88 0.94 3.33 -1.87
CA TYR A 88 0.90 3.77 -0.48
C TYR A 88 0.35 2.67 0.42
N GLY A 89 0.90 2.60 1.62
CA GLY A 89 0.41 1.64 2.59
C GLY A 89 0.84 1.97 4.00
N ILE A 90 0.51 1.05 4.91
CA ILE A 90 0.83 1.18 6.33
C ILE A 90 1.41 -0.14 6.85
N THR A 91 2.16 -0.05 7.94
CA THR A 91 2.70 -1.24 8.58
C THR A 91 1.64 -1.94 9.42
N LYS A 92 1.81 -3.25 9.59
CA LYS A 92 1.06 -4.06 10.55
C LYS A 92 2.02 -5.04 11.20
N SER A 93 1.54 -5.78 12.19
CA SER A 93 2.35 -6.81 12.85
C SER A 93 2.85 -7.82 11.80
N ASN A 94 4.16 -7.96 11.70
CA ASN A 94 4.86 -8.85 10.77
C ASN A 94 4.51 -8.64 9.31
N GLY A 95 4.20 -7.39 8.92
CA GLY A 95 3.90 -7.17 7.52
C GLY A 95 3.47 -5.77 7.17
N LYS A 96 2.82 -5.67 6.03
CA LYS A 96 2.40 -4.39 5.46
C LYS A 96 1.04 -4.53 4.81
N ILE A 97 0.29 -3.42 4.80
CA ILE A 97 -1.00 -3.32 4.13
C ILE A 97 -0.89 -2.28 3.04
N ILE A 98 -1.08 -2.70 1.80
CA ILE A 98 -1.15 -1.78 0.66
C ILE A 98 -2.57 -1.21 0.61
N ILE A 99 -2.71 0.10 0.56
CA ILE A 99 -4.02 0.73 0.60
C ILE A 99 -4.45 1.22 -0.78
N THR A 100 -3.60 1.96 -1.47
CA THR A 100 -3.95 2.45 -2.79
C THR A 100 -2.69 2.84 -3.57
N GLY A 101 -2.88 3.18 -4.83
CA GLY A 101 -1.79 3.66 -5.66
C GLY A 101 -2.28 4.77 -6.57
N GLY A 102 -1.35 5.37 -7.28
CA GLY A 102 -1.67 6.44 -8.20
C GLY A 102 -0.48 6.87 -9.03
N THR A 103 -0.67 7.93 -9.81
CA THR A 103 0.38 8.47 -10.65
C THR A 103 1.03 9.68 -9.97
N LYS A 104 2.27 9.93 -10.33
CA LYS A 104 3.04 11.06 -9.81
C LYS A 104 2.30 12.39 -9.98
N THR A 105 1.61 12.57 -11.11
CA THR A 105 0.94 13.83 -11.43
C THR A 105 -0.24 14.13 -10.52
N LYS A 106 -0.82 13.10 -9.89
CA LYS A 106 -1.95 13.26 -8.97
C LYS A 106 -1.57 12.97 -7.52
N GLN A 107 -0.29 13.05 -7.20
CA GLN A 107 0.23 12.62 -5.91
C GLN A 107 -0.47 13.27 -4.71
N GLY A 108 -0.70 14.57 -4.75
CA GLY A 108 -1.35 15.25 -3.63
C GLY A 108 -2.75 14.74 -3.34
N THR A 109 -3.57 14.59 -4.39
CA THR A 109 -4.94 14.08 -4.25
C THR A 109 -4.92 12.64 -3.74
N GLU A 110 -4.03 11.82 -4.27
CA GLU A 110 -3.98 10.41 -3.93
C GLU A 110 -3.43 10.17 -2.54
N GLN A 111 -2.51 11.00 -2.07
CA GLN A 111 -2.06 10.93 -0.67
C GLN A 111 -3.18 11.27 0.29
N ASN A 112 -4.00 12.26 -0.04
CA ASN A 112 -5.16 12.61 0.78
C ASN A 112 -6.15 11.46 0.85
N GLU A 113 -6.42 10.81 -0.28
CA GLU A 113 -7.31 9.64 -0.33
C GLU A 113 -6.74 8.48 0.47
N PHE A 114 -5.44 8.23 0.34
CA PHE A 114 -4.75 7.21 1.12
C PHE A 114 -4.92 7.45 2.62
N ARG A 115 -4.68 8.68 3.09
CA ARG A 115 -4.78 8.98 4.51
C ARG A 115 -6.20 8.92 5.03
N LYS A 116 -7.17 9.29 4.20
CA LYS A 116 -8.56 9.15 4.55
C LYS A 116 -8.94 7.68 4.77
N LEU A 117 -8.56 6.81 3.83
CA LEU A 117 -8.82 5.37 3.95
C LEU A 117 -8.08 4.77 5.15
N LYS A 118 -6.82 5.15 5.35
CA LYS A 118 -6.05 4.71 6.51
C LYS A 118 -6.75 5.05 7.81
N ASN A 119 -7.19 6.30 7.96
CA ASN A 119 -7.81 6.75 9.19
C ASN A 119 -9.13 6.04 9.45
N LEU A 120 -9.94 5.84 8.41
CA LEU A 120 -11.19 5.10 8.54
C LEU A 120 -10.95 3.65 8.92
N TYR A 121 -9.97 3.01 8.31
CA TYR A 121 -9.63 1.63 8.63
C TYR A 121 -9.16 1.50 10.08
N LEU A 122 -8.24 2.35 10.51
CA LEU A 122 -7.73 2.28 11.89
C LEU A 122 -8.84 2.55 12.90
N ALA A 123 -9.74 3.50 12.61
CA ALA A 123 -10.89 3.75 13.48
C ALA A 123 -11.79 2.52 13.56
N SER A 124 -11.96 1.77 12.46
CA SER A 124 -12.78 0.57 12.46
C SER A 124 -12.20 -0.52 13.37
N LEU A 125 -10.87 -0.62 13.44
CA LEU A 125 -10.21 -1.59 14.33
C LEU A 125 -10.45 -1.26 15.80
N MET A 126 -10.46 0.01 16.15
CA MET A 126 -10.71 0.43 17.52
C MET A 126 -12.14 0.15 17.95
N ARG A 127 -13.11 0.22 17.03
CA ARG A 127 -14.51 -0.07 17.35
C ARG A 127 -14.79 -1.54 17.60
N LYS A 128 -13.92 -2.44 17.11
CA LYS A 128 -14.10 -3.88 17.26
C LYS A 128 -13.65 -4.40 18.63
N LYS A 129 -13.09 -3.53 19.45
CA LYS A 129 -12.73 -3.87 20.82
C LYS A 129 -13.96 -3.65 21.76
#